data_4e2b8addb6b84f25621d6378ac4d4b19
#
_entry.id   4e2b8addb6b84f25621d6378ac4d4b19
#
_cell.length_a   1.000
_cell.length_b   1.000
_cell.length_c   1.000
_cell.angle_alpha   90.00
_cell.angle_beta   90.00
_cell.angle_gamma   90.00
#
_symmetry.space_group_name_H-M   'P 1'
#
loop_
_entity.id
_entity.type
_entity.pdbx_description
1 polymer ?
#
loop_
_entity_poly.entity_id
_entity_poly.type
_entity_poly.pdbx_seq_one_letter_code
_entity_poly.pdbx_strand_id
1 'polypeptide(L)'
;MGKAKRVQAEQQADDGALVALLAAGLRLQASDSLWRVSGNTLPHRALLREAGGAWNRLDQCWEFTAEDPTAKIVAALEAMPAGSGHNSKEAETPRPHYHGHRARVRERVLKAGVESLPDYELLELLLFYAIERIDTKPLAKRLLERFGTLGDVFAAEPAQLREFEIDQRTLVMFRALRESGRRLAERKVKDMPVLTNWQQLVDYCHAALAHEKTEQFRILFLDRKNVLIADEVQQRGTIDHTPVYPREVVKRALALNAAALILVHNHPSGDPKPSRDDIEMTREIRTAAEALGISIHDHLVIGRKGHASFRSLGLL
;
A
#
# COMPACT_ATOMS: atom_id res chain seq x y z
N MET A 1 61.51 29.81 11.37
CA MET A 1 60.68 29.18 12.42
C MET A 1 59.20 29.62 12.39
N GLY A 2 58.80 30.55 11.57
CA GLY A 2 57.40 31.10 11.57
C GLY A 2 56.39 30.31 10.75
N LYS A 3 56.75 29.74 9.61
CA LYS A 3 55.80 29.06 8.67
C LYS A 3 55.26 27.73 9.22
N ALA A 4 56.10 26.89 9.84
CA ALA A 4 55.68 25.59 10.36
C ALA A 4 54.73 25.71 11.54
N LYS A 5 54.91 26.69 12.43
CA LYS A 5 53.97 26.96 13.54
C LYS A 5 52.63 27.51 13.10
N ARG A 6 52.57 28.25 11.97
CA ARG A 6 51.36 28.80 11.42
C ARG A 6 50.49 27.69 10.75
N VAL A 7 51.12 26.78 10.02
CA VAL A 7 50.45 25.62 9.39
C VAL A 7 49.90 24.64 10.46
N GLN A 8 50.67 24.41 11.55
CA GLN A 8 50.16 23.59 12.68
C GLN A 8 49.00 24.25 13.44
N ALA A 9 48.99 25.58 13.59
CA ALA A 9 47.90 26.30 14.21
C ALA A 9 46.63 26.34 13.35
N GLU A 10 46.78 26.48 12.05
CA GLU A 10 45.65 26.39 11.08
C GLU A 10 45.10 24.98 11.03
N GLN A 11 45.90 23.93 11.05
CA GLN A 11 45.50 22.53 11.11
C GLN A 11 44.78 22.15 12.43
N GLN A 12 45.27 22.66 13.57
CA GLN A 12 44.62 22.47 14.89
C GLN A 12 43.29 23.23 15.02
N ALA A 13 43.16 24.39 14.36
CA ALA A 13 41.91 25.15 14.32
C ALA A 13 40.85 24.42 13.47
N ASP A 14 41.27 23.77 12.36
CA ASP A 14 40.40 22.98 11.50
C ASP A 14 39.91 21.70 12.19
N ASP A 15 40.78 21.02 12.92
CA ASP A 15 40.43 19.85 13.74
C ASP A 15 39.44 20.20 14.86
N GLY A 16 39.61 21.34 15.52
CA GLY A 16 38.72 21.82 16.58
C GLY A 16 37.32 22.17 16.06
N ALA A 17 37.26 22.81 14.88
CA ALA A 17 36.01 23.13 14.22
C ALA A 17 35.23 21.88 13.77
N LEU A 18 35.93 20.88 13.27
CA LEU A 18 35.33 19.61 12.87
C LEU A 18 34.75 18.83 14.08
N VAL A 19 35.48 18.85 15.21
CA VAL A 19 35.01 18.25 16.46
C VAL A 19 33.74 18.93 16.99
N ALA A 20 33.65 20.26 16.89
CA ALA A 20 32.46 21.01 17.32
C ALA A 20 31.23 20.68 16.47
N LEU A 21 31.40 20.58 15.13
CA LEU A 21 30.34 20.17 14.22
C LEU A 21 29.85 18.74 14.51
N LEU A 22 30.77 17.80 14.69
CA LEU A 22 30.44 16.40 15.01
C LEU A 22 29.72 16.27 16.35
N ALA A 23 30.15 17.04 17.37
CA ALA A 23 29.48 17.08 18.67
C ALA A 23 28.04 17.62 18.57
N ALA A 24 27.77 18.55 17.65
CA ALA A 24 26.44 19.03 17.32
C ALA A 24 25.63 18.07 16.43
N GLY A 25 26.21 16.92 16.03
CA GLY A 25 25.59 15.95 15.14
C GLY A 25 25.53 16.42 13.68
N LEU A 26 26.34 17.40 13.30
CA LEU A 26 26.42 17.95 11.94
C LEU A 26 27.59 17.33 11.18
N ARG A 27 27.40 17.14 9.86
CA ARG A 27 28.43 16.65 8.95
C ARG A 27 28.59 17.64 7.82
N LEU A 28 29.83 18.06 7.58
CA LEU A 28 30.20 18.97 6.50
C LEU A 28 30.85 18.19 5.37
N GLN A 29 30.47 18.48 4.14
CA GLN A 29 31.09 17.96 2.91
C GLN A 29 31.36 19.12 1.96
N ALA A 30 32.59 19.20 1.46
CA ALA A 30 33.00 20.15 0.43
C ALA A 30 32.96 19.49 -0.96
N SER A 31 32.48 20.22 -1.96
CA SER A 31 32.55 19.86 -3.37
C SER A 31 32.83 21.14 -4.16
N ASP A 32 33.78 21.11 -5.08
CA ASP A 32 34.39 22.17 -5.90
C ASP A 32 33.96 23.64 -5.71
N SER A 33 32.73 23.94 -5.41
CA SER A 33 32.21 25.30 -5.16
C SER A 33 30.98 25.31 -4.24
N LEU A 34 30.67 24.19 -3.61
CA LEU A 34 29.48 24.01 -2.81
C LEU A 34 29.82 23.27 -1.52
N TRP A 35 29.39 23.81 -0.38
CA TRP A 35 29.48 23.16 0.91
C TRP A 35 28.12 22.60 1.31
N ARG A 36 28.09 21.39 1.80
CA ARG A 36 26.86 20.72 2.26
C ARG A 36 26.95 20.35 3.72
N VAL A 37 25.95 20.78 4.49
CA VAL A 37 25.79 20.41 5.89
C VAL A 37 24.60 19.49 6.05
N SER A 38 24.86 18.29 6.56
CA SER A 38 23.88 17.23 6.77
C SER A 38 23.93 16.70 8.21
N GLY A 39 23.10 15.71 8.55
CA GLY A 39 23.01 15.12 9.88
C GLY A 39 21.86 15.70 10.71
N ASN A 40 22.08 15.92 12.02
CA ASN A 40 21.03 16.43 12.90
C ASN A 40 20.85 17.95 12.76
N THR A 41 20.44 18.39 11.59
CA THR A 41 20.32 19.83 11.24
C THR A 41 19.07 20.49 11.83
N LEU A 42 18.08 19.72 12.31
CA LEU A 42 16.80 20.23 12.77
C LEU A 42 16.90 21.22 13.94
N PRO A 43 17.65 20.94 15.01
CA PRO A 43 17.84 21.88 16.10
C PRO A 43 18.60 23.17 15.70
N HIS A 44 19.36 23.10 14.61
CA HIS A 44 20.28 24.15 14.15
C HIS A 44 19.79 24.93 12.93
N ARG A 45 18.48 24.79 12.56
CA ARG A 45 17.92 25.37 11.32
C ARG A 45 18.03 26.89 11.26
N ALA A 46 17.79 27.59 12.38
CA ALA A 46 17.90 29.04 12.44
C ALA A 46 19.36 29.47 12.21
N LEU A 47 20.26 28.85 12.94
CA LEU A 47 21.71 29.09 12.85
C LEU A 47 22.24 28.83 11.44
N LEU A 48 21.88 27.71 10.82
CA LEU A 48 22.34 27.36 9.45
C LEU A 48 21.80 28.34 8.43
N ARG A 49 20.59 28.87 8.60
CA ARG A 49 20.02 29.90 7.74
C ARG A 49 20.75 31.23 7.93
N GLU A 50 21.02 31.66 9.16
CA GLU A 50 21.76 32.88 9.47
C GLU A 50 23.20 32.82 8.99
N ALA A 51 23.82 31.63 8.98
CA ALA A 51 25.12 31.41 8.38
C ALA A 51 25.13 31.50 6.84
N GLY A 52 23.97 31.70 6.21
CA GLY A 52 23.82 31.85 4.76
C GLY A 52 23.51 30.58 4.01
N GLY A 53 23.10 29.50 4.71
CA GLY A 53 22.71 28.23 4.09
C GLY A 53 21.30 28.26 3.50
N ALA A 54 21.13 27.59 2.36
CA ALA A 54 19.86 27.28 1.73
C ALA A 54 19.51 25.81 1.90
N TRP A 55 18.26 25.53 2.26
CA TRP A 55 17.83 24.12 2.42
C TRP A 55 17.50 23.46 1.09
N ASN A 56 18.24 22.44 0.73
CA ASN A 56 17.96 21.58 -0.42
C ASN A 56 17.03 20.42 0.00
N ARG A 57 15.78 20.40 -0.55
CA ARG A 57 14.77 19.39 -0.23
C ARG A 57 15.06 18.03 -0.83
N LEU A 58 15.75 17.97 -1.98
CA LEU A 58 16.05 16.73 -2.69
C LEU A 58 17.13 15.94 -1.96
N ASP A 59 18.22 16.63 -1.61
CA ASP A 59 19.38 16.03 -0.96
C ASP A 59 19.30 16.04 0.57
N GLN A 60 18.25 16.66 1.14
CA GLN A 60 18.02 16.80 2.59
C GLN A 60 19.21 17.38 3.36
N CYS A 61 19.85 18.39 2.78
CA CYS A 61 21.01 19.06 3.35
C CYS A 61 20.90 20.59 3.22
N TRP A 62 21.76 21.30 3.96
CA TRP A 62 21.94 22.76 3.82
C TRP A 62 23.09 23.00 2.87
N GLU A 63 22.91 23.87 1.89
CA GLU A 63 23.90 24.23 0.88
C GLU A 63 24.38 25.65 1.07
N PHE A 64 25.71 25.85 0.93
CA PHE A 64 26.40 27.13 1.04
C PHE A 64 27.26 27.32 -0.20
N THR A 65 27.05 28.41 -0.93
CA THR A 65 27.63 28.62 -2.27
C THR A 65 28.80 29.61 -2.34
N ALA A 66 29.10 30.35 -1.28
CA ALA A 66 30.04 31.44 -1.39
C ALA A 66 31.41 31.21 -0.70
N GLU A 67 31.39 30.75 0.55
CA GLU A 67 32.60 30.56 1.37
C GLU A 67 32.39 29.34 2.27
N ASP A 68 33.49 28.81 2.79
CA ASP A 68 33.47 27.78 3.79
C ASP A 68 32.65 28.23 5.02
N PRO A 69 31.52 27.59 5.31
CA PRO A 69 30.63 28.01 6.38
C PRO A 69 31.11 27.58 7.75
N THR A 70 32.17 26.77 7.86
CA THR A 70 32.65 26.13 9.09
C THR A 70 32.84 27.12 10.22
N ALA A 71 33.61 28.18 10.00
CA ALA A 71 33.90 29.18 11.02
C ALA A 71 32.65 29.90 11.52
N LYS A 72 31.72 30.24 10.62
CA LYS A 72 30.45 30.90 10.96
C LYS A 72 29.54 29.97 11.78
N ILE A 73 29.44 28.70 11.38
CA ILE A 73 28.61 27.70 12.09
C ILE A 73 29.19 27.42 13.48
N VAL A 74 30.52 27.23 13.61
CA VAL A 74 31.18 26.95 14.89
C VAL A 74 31.03 28.15 15.86
N ALA A 75 31.31 29.36 15.40
CA ALA A 75 31.14 30.56 16.22
C ALA A 75 29.69 30.72 16.70
N ALA A 76 28.72 30.38 15.87
CA ALA A 76 27.32 30.43 16.24
C ALA A 76 26.94 29.31 17.23
N LEU A 77 27.51 28.10 17.10
CA LEU A 77 27.35 27.01 18.04
C LEU A 77 27.95 27.33 19.41
N GLU A 78 29.12 27.95 19.45
CA GLU A 78 29.79 28.37 20.68
C GLU A 78 29.08 29.56 21.37
N ALA A 79 28.46 30.43 20.62
CA ALA A 79 27.64 31.53 21.13
C ALA A 79 26.29 31.09 21.72
N MET A 80 25.88 29.85 21.48
CA MET A 80 24.70 29.29 22.12
C MET A 80 24.98 29.06 23.61
N PRO A 81 24.13 29.56 24.54
CA PRO A 81 24.34 29.36 25.96
C PRO A 81 24.45 27.85 26.28
N ALA A 82 25.51 27.45 26.98
CA ALA A 82 25.74 26.10 27.42
C ALA A 82 24.57 25.70 28.33
N GLY A 83 23.63 24.90 27.80
CA GLY A 83 22.45 24.46 28.54
C GLY A 83 21.14 24.45 27.73
N SER A 84 21.13 24.76 26.46
CA SER A 84 19.91 24.60 25.65
C SER A 84 19.64 23.13 25.22
N GLY A 85 20.26 22.17 25.89
CA GLY A 85 19.84 20.78 25.96
C GLY A 85 18.66 20.70 26.96
N HIS A 86 17.43 20.77 26.41
CA HIS A 86 16.20 20.36 27.11
C HIS A 86 16.01 20.84 28.57
N ASN A 87 15.71 22.13 28.81
CA ASN A 87 14.77 22.55 29.84
C ASN A 87 14.44 24.05 29.75
N SER A 88 13.79 24.49 28.70
CA SER A 88 12.96 25.69 28.76
C SER A 88 11.53 25.23 29.01
N LYS A 89 11.02 25.50 30.18
CA LYS A 89 9.60 25.65 30.45
C LYS A 89 9.12 26.89 29.69
N GLU A 90 9.13 26.81 28.37
CA GLU A 90 8.26 27.65 27.55
C GLU A 90 6.88 27.08 27.72
N ALA A 91 5.89 27.95 27.94
CA ALA A 91 4.49 27.61 28.04
C ALA A 91 4.14 26.54 27.00
N GLU A 92 3.75 25.37 27.50
CA GLU A 92 3.34 24.24 26.65
C GLU A 92 2.20 24.71 25.75
N THR A 93 2.55 25.18 24.53
CA THR A 93 1.64 24.95 23.42
C THR A 93 1.46 23.46 23.36
N PRO A 94 0.24 22.92 23.51
CA PRO A 94 0.01 21.48 23.57
C PRO A 94 0.69 20.86 22.35
N ARG A 95 1.70 20.02 22.58
CA ARG A 95 2.34 19.29 21.48
C ARG A 95 1.23 18.55 20.75
N PRO A 96 1.08 18.73 19.44
CA PRO A 96 -0.01 18.07 18.72
C PRO A 96 -0.07 16.60 19.12
N HIS A 97 -1.26 16.07 19.41
CA HIS A 97 -1.50 14.71 19.92
C HIS A 97 -0.82 13.60 19.10
N TYR A 98 -0.45 13.89 17.84
CA TYR A 98 0.24 12.96 16.94
C TYR A 98 1.75 12.82 17.21
N HIS A 99 2.40 13.70 18.03
CA HIS A 99 3.80 13.50 18.39
C HIS A 99 3.98 12.19 19.17
N GLY A 100 4.80 11.28 18.61
CA GLY A 100 5.02 9.94 19.14
C GLY A 100 3.88 8.94 18.87
N HIS A 101 2.74 9.36 18.31
CA HIS A 101 1.63 8.45 18.00
C HIS A 101 2.04 7.35 17.02
N ARG A 102 2.72 7.68 15.93
CA ARG A 102 3.25 6.72 14.95
C ARG A 102 4.20 5.68 15.59
N ALA A 103 5.02 6.12 16.53
CA ALA A 103 5.92 5.22 17.26
C ALA A 103 5.13 4.25 18.15
N ARG A 104 4.12 4.76 18.88
CA ARG A 104 3.26 3.92 19.74
C ARG A 104 2.45 2.89 18.95
N VAL A 105 1.91 3.27 17.78
CA VAL A 105 1.18 2.32 16.93
C VAL A 105 2.12 1.22 16.43
N ARG A 106 3.32 1.57 15.94
CA ARG A 106 4.33 0.58 15.52
C ARG A 106 4.77 -0.33 16.67
N GLU A 107 4.99 0.22 17.85
CA GLU A 107 5.37 -0.55 19.04
C GLU A 107 4.27 -1.54 19.43
N ARG A 108 3.00 -1.13 19.38
CA ARG A 108 1.86 -2.01 19.63
C ARG A 108 1.82 -3.16 18.63
N VAL A 109 2.03 -2.90 17.34
CA VAL A 109 2.09 -3.95 16.32
C VAL A 109 3.21 -4.94 16.58
N LEU A 110 4.39 -4.45 16.98
CA LEU A 110 5.54 -5.33 17.29
C LEU A 110 5.30 -6.18 18.54
N LYS A 111 4.52 -5.68 19.51
CA LYS A 111 4.22 -6.41 20.76
C LYS A 111 3.01 -7.33 20.67
N ALA A 112 1.94 -6.89 20.01
CA ALA A 112 0.64 -7.55 20.03
C ALA A 112 0.20 -8.10 18.67
N GLY A 113 1.00 -7.92 17.62
CA GLY A 113 0.65 -8.30 16.25
C GLY A 113 -0.24 -7.26 15.54
N VAL A 114 -0.24 -7.33 14.22
CA VAL A 114 -1.03 -6.43 13.36
C VAL A 114 -2.53 -6.73 13.43
N GLU A 115 -2.88 -7.96 13.75
CA GLU A 115 -4.25 -8.47 13.93
C GLU A 115 -4.99 -7.81 15.10
N SER A 116 -4.25 -7.18 16.01
CA SER A 116 -4.83 -6.40 17.11
C SER A 116 -5.36 -5.03 16.69
N LEU A 117 -5.08 -4.61 15.46
CA LEU A 117 -5.51 -3.30 14.96
C LEU A 117 -6.88 -3.39 14.30
N PRO A 118 -7.82 -2.51 14.65
CA PRO A 118 -9.04 -2.32 13.86
C PRO A 118 -8.68 -1.72 12.48
N ASP A 119 -9.56 -1.87 11.49
CA ASP A 119 -9.33 -1.47 10.10
C ASP A 119 -8.82 -0.04 9.95
N TYR A 120 -9.38 0.92 10.72
CA TYR A 120 -8.94 2.31 10.61
C TYR A 120 -7.50 2.53 11.12
N GLU A 121 -7.05 1.76 12.09
CA GLU A 121 -5.67 1.85 12.59
C GLU A 121 -4.69 1.11 11.66
N LEU A 122 -5.14 0.01 11.05
CA LEU A 122 -4.36 -0.67 10.02
C LEU A 122 -4.17 0.24 8.80
N LEU A 123 -5.24 0.89 8.33
CA LEU A 123 -5.15 1.88 7.25
C LEU A 123 -4.25 3.07 7.63
N GLU A 124 -4.40 3.59 8.85
CA GLU A 124 -3.55 4.65 9.39
C GLU A 124 -2.06 4.24 9.39
N LEU A 125 -1.76 3.02 9.85
CA LEU A 125 -0.40 2.47 9.84
C LEU A 125 0.19 2.42 8.42
N LEU A 126 -0.57 1.99 7.44
CA LEU A 126 -0.16 1.97 6.05
C LEU A 126 0.11 3.39 5.52
N LEU A 127 -0.78 4.32 5.83
CA LEU A 127 -0.63 5.73 5.45
C LEU A 127 0.62 6.38 6.09
N PHE A 128 1.13 5.91 7.24
CA PHE A 128 2.38 6.41 7.82
C PHE A 128 3.59 6.31 6.88
N TYR A 129 3.60 5.29 6.01
CA TYR A 129 4.71 5.04 5.10
C TYR A 129 4.59 5.82 3.78
N ALA A 130 3.38 6.23 3.41
CA ALA A 130 3.13 6.99 2.19
C ALA A 130 3.08 8.50 2.46
N ILE A 131 2.54 8.91 3.61
CA ILE A 131 2.30 10.32 3.95
C ILE A 131 3.13 10.72 5.16
N GLU A 132 4.05 11.65 4.96
CA GLU A 132 4.93 12.13 6.02
C GLU A 132 4.31 13.30 6.79
N ARG A 133 4.67 13.42 8.07
CA ARG A 133 4.51 14.63 8.92
C ARG A 133 3.10 15.11 9.24
N ILE A 134 2.04 14.43 8.83
CA ILE A 134 0.66 14.79 9.19
C ILE A 134 0.00 13.68 10.00
N ASP A 135 -1.06 14.02 10.71
CA ASP A 135 -1.92 13.05 11.37
C ASP A 135 -2.80 12.35 10.31
N THR A 136 -2.55 11.06 10.08
CA THR A 136 -3.26 10.27 9.07
C THR A 136 -4.51 9.59 9.63
N LYS A 137 -4.74 9.64 10.95
CA LYS A 137 -5.92 9.02 11.59
C LYS A 137 -7.25 9.61 11.10
N PRO A 138 -7.42 10.95 11.00
CA PRO A 138 -8.64 11.51 10.44
C PRO A 138 -8.88 11.11 8.98
N LEU A 139 -7.79 11.01 8.19
CA LEU A 139 -7.84 10.58 6.80
C LEU A 139 -8.28 9.12 6.69
N ALA A 140 -7.68 8.21 7.48
CA ALA A 140 -8.05 6.80 7.50
C ALA A 140 -9.53 6.59 7.85
N LYS A 141 -10.04 7.32 8.85
CA LYS A 141 -11.46 7.26 9.22
C LYS A 141 -12.38 7.76 8.10
N ARG A 142 -12.09 8.91 7.50
CA ARG A 142 -12.88 9.44 6.36
C ARG A 142 -12.89 8.50 5.16
N LEU A 143 -11.76 7.86 4.86
CA LEU A 143 -11.67 6.88 3.77
C LEU A 143 -12.58 5.68 4.04
N LEU A 144 -12.53 5.10 5.26
CA LEU A 144 -13.41 3.98 5.61
C LEU A 144 -14.88 4.38 5.72
N GLU A 145 -15.18 5.57 6.21
CA GLU A 145 -16.55 6.10 6.22
C GLU A 145 -17.11 6.22 4.79
N ARG A 146 -16.30 6.68 3.84
CA ARG A 146 -16.70 6.88 2.44
C ARG A 146 -16.81 5.59 1.66
N PHE A 147 -15.89 4.66 1.85
CA PHE A 147 -15.76 3.45 1.02
C PHE A 147 -16.25 2.17 1.72
N GLY A 148 -16.29 2.13 3.04
CA GLY A 148 -16.82 1.03 3.84
C GLY A 148 -15.76 0.06 4.34
N THR A 149 -14.96 -0.55 3.47
CA THR A 149 -13.96 -1.56 3.82
C THR A 149 -12.56 -1.19 3.34
N LEU A 150 -11.52 -1.82 3.90
CA LEU A 150 -10.14 -1.68 3.39
C LEU A 150 -10.03 -2.09 1.92
N GLY A 151 -10.72 -3.15 1.53
CA GLY A 151 -10.75 -3.61 0.14
C GLY A 151 -11.32 -2.56 -0.80
N ASP A 152 -12.41 -1.90 -0.43
CA ASP A 152 -13.03 -0.81 -1.19
C ASP A 152 -12.11 0.41 -1.28
N VAL A 153 -11.40 0.77 -0.19
CA VAL A 153 -10.40 1.85 -0.20
C VAL A 153 -9.28 1.54 -1.20
N PHE A 154 -8.73 0.32 -1.16
CA PHE A 154 -7.63 -0.06 -2.05
C PHE A 154 -8.06 -0.22 -3.51
N ALA A 155 -9.34 -0.48 -3.75
CA ALA A 155 -9.94 -0.60 -5.08
C ALA A 155 -10.49 0.73 -5.63
N ALA A 156 -10.59 1.77 -4.80
CA ALA A 156 -11.17 3.05 -5.20
C ALA A 156 -10.45 3.68 -6.40
N GLU A 157 -11.24 4.35 -7.26
CA GLU A 157 -10.67 5.01 -8.44
C GLU A 157 -9.83 6.25 -8.07
N PRO A 158 -8.79 6.55 -8.86
CA PRO A 158 -7.97 7.73 -8.61
C PRO A 158 -8.78 9.02 -8.53
N ALA A 159 -9.85 9.16 -9.31
CA ALA A 159 -10.72 10.32 -9.28
C ALA A 159 -11.43 10.49 -7.93
N GLN A 160 -11.91 9.40 -7.34
CA GLN A 160 -12.57 9.39 -6.03
C GLN A 160 -11.57 9.67 -4.88
N LEU A 161 -10.35 9.16 -5.00
CA LEU A 161 -9.29 9.35 -4.01
C LEU A 161 -8.72 10.78 -4.02
N ARG A 162 -8.84 11.52 -5.14
CA ARG A 162 -8.43 12.95 -5.22
C ARG A 162 -9.20 13.84 -4.24
N GLU A 163 -10.45 13.52 -3.95
CA GLU A 163 -11.26 14.25 -2.95
C GLU A 163 -10.64 14.20 -1.54
N PHE A 164 -9.77 13.22 -1.30
CA PHE A 164 -9.06 13.00 -0.04
C PHE A 164 -7.60 13.45 -0.09
N GLU A 165 -7.20 14.17 -1.15
CA GLU A 165 -5.81 14.61 -1.37
C GLU A 165 -4.80 13.46 -1.39
N ILE A 166 -5.25 12.28 -1.84
CA ILE A 166 -4.39 11.11 -1.98
C ILE A 166 -3.41 11.33 -3.14
N ASP A 167 -2.14 11.30 -2.82
CA ASP A 167 -1.06 11.46 -3.78
C ASP A 167 -0.80 10.18 -4.59
N GLN A 168 0.02 10.30 -5.64
CA GLN A 168 0.37 9.19 -6.51
C GLN A 168 1.10 8.06 -5.75
N ARG A 169 1.92 8.39 -4.73
CA ARG A 169 2.65 7.41 -3.92
C ARG A 169 1.68 6.52 -3.13
N THR A 170 0.71 7.14 -2.48
CA THR A 170 -0.34 6.43 -1.72
C THR A 170 -1.21 5.58 -2.64
N LEU A 171 -1.56 6.10 -3.82
CA LEU A 171 -2.32 5.34 -4.82
C LEU A 171 -1.57 4.07 -5.27
N VAL A 172 -0.28 4.19 -5.58
CA VAL A 172 0.55 3.04 -5.96
C VAL A 172 0.62 2.01 -4.83
N MET A 173 0.78 2.46 -3.58
CA MET A 173 0.75 1.57 -2.41
C MET A 173 -0.58 0.81 -2.30
N PHE A 174 -1.72 1.47 -2.45
CA PHE A 174 -3.04 0.81 -2.40
C PHE A 174 -3.18 -0.26 -3.49
N ARG A 175 -2.75 0.06 -4.72
CA ARG A 175 -2.77 -0.91 -5.83
C ARG A 175 -1.85 -2.11 -5.58
N ALA A 176 -0.66 -1.86 -5.03
CA ALA A 176 0.29 -2.93 -4.68
C ALA A 176 -0.26 -3.84 -3.58
N LEU A 177 -0.88 -3.29 -2.54
CA LEU A 177 -1.49 -4.06 -1.46
C LEU A 177 -2.63 -4.94 -1.97
N ARG A 178 -3.54 -4.38 -2.78
CA ARG A 178 -4.63 -5.13 -3.41
C ARG A 178 -4.10 -6.29 -4.25
N GLU A 179 -3.14 -6.03 -5.14
CA GLU A 179 -2.57 -7.06 -6.01
C GLU A 179 -1.79 -8.12 -5.21
N SER A 180 -1.09 -7.74 -4.17
CA SER A 180 -0.40 -8.69 -3.29
C SER A 180 -1.39 -9.61 -2.59
N GLY A 181 -2.48 -9.08 -2.06
CA GLY A 181 -3.56 -9.87 -1.46
C GLY A 181 -4.17 -10.88 -2.44
N ARG A 182 -4.46 -10.43 -3.66
CA ARG A 182 -4.98 -11.31 -4.72
C ARG A 182 -4.01 -12.45 -5.07
N ARG A 183 -2.71 -12.15 -5.23
CA ARG A 183 -1.69 -13.19 -5.54
C ARG A 183 -1.50 -14.18 -4.42
N LEU A 184 -1.54 -13.72 -3.16
CA LEU A 184 -1.45 -14.61 -2.00
C LEU A 184 -2.65 -15.56 -1.92
N ALA A 185 -3.86 -15.07 -2.19
CA ALA A 185 -5.06 -15.88 -2.25
C ALA A 185 -5.02 -16.88 -3.43
N GLU A 186 -4.60 -16.43 -4.62
CA GLU A 186 -4.44 -17.28 -5.81
C GLU A 186 -3.49 -18.47 -5.55
N ARG A 187 -2.35 -18.22 -4.90
CA ARG A 187 -1.38 -19.28 -4.61
C ARG A 187 -1.96 -20.40 -3.75
N LYS A 188 -2.84 -20.08 -2.80
CA LYS A 188 -3.49 -21.08 -1.93
C LYS A 188 -4.43 -22.00 -2.70
N VAL A 189 -4.92 -21.58 -3.86
CA VAL A 189 -5.89 -22.35 -4.66
C VAL A 189 -5.20 -23.23 -5.72
N LYS A 190 -4.02 -22.82 -6.23
CA LYS A 190 -3.38 -23.46 -7.39
C LYS A 190 -2.89 -24.90 -7.16
N ASP A 191 -2.48 -25.25 -5.96
CA ASP A 191 -1.76 -26.50 -5.71
C ASP A 191 -2.60 -27.55 -4.96
N MET A 192 -3.88 -27.29 -4.72
CA MET A 192 -4.75 -28.13 -3.90
C MET A 192 -6.11 -28.36 -4.58
N PRO A 193 -6.74 -29.52 -4.36
CA PRO A 193 -8.10 -29.75 -4.86
C PRO A 193 -9.07 -28.73 -4.30
N VAL A 194 -9.71 -27.94 -5.17
CA VAL A 194 -10.57 -26.82 -4.77
C VAL A 194 -11.77 -27.24 -3.93
N LEU A 195 -12.28 -28.44 -4.12
CA LEU A 195 -13.44 -28.95 -3.37
C LEU A 195 -13.11 -29.27 -1.91
N THR A 196 -11.88 -29.62 -1.59
CA THR A 196 -11.42 -29.83 -0.20
C THR A 196 -11.08 -28.52 0.51
N ASN A 197 -10.86 -27.47 -0.25
CA ASN A 197 -10.48 -26.15 0.25
C ASN A 197 -11.45 -25.06 -0.24
N TRP A 198 -12.75 -25.37 -0.18
CA TRP A 198 -13.81 -24.51 -0.73
C TRP A 198 -13.75 -23.06 -0.22
N GLN A 199 -13.49 -22.86 1.07
CA GLN A 199 -13.38 -21.52 1.63
C GLN A 199 -12.23 -20.72 1.01
N GLN A 200 -11.10 -21.37 0.76
CA GLN A 200 -9.95 -20.69 0.12
C GLN A 200 -10.26 -20.30 -1.32
N LEU A 201 -11.06 -21.10 -2.04
CA LEU A 201 -11.55 -20.74 -3.37
C LEU A 201 -12.46 -19.53 -3.30
N VAL A 202 -13.41 -19.50 -2.37
CA VAL A 202 -14.31 -18.37 -2.16
C VAL A 202 -13.51 -17.11 -1.80
N ASP A 203 -12.55 -17.21 -0.89
CA ASP A 203 -11.67 -16.10 -0.50
C ASP A 203 -10.87 -15.55 -1.70
N TYR A 204 -10.39 -16.46 -2.56
CA TYR A 204 -9.72 -16.09 -3.81
C TYR A 204 -10.67 -15.35 -4.77
N CYS A 205 -11.86 -15.89 -5.00
CA CYS A 205 -12.88 -15.24 -5.85
C CYS A 205 -13.27 -13.86 -5.32
N HIS A 206 -13.41 -13.72 -4.01
CA HIS A 206 -13.64 -12.43 -3.36
C HIS A 206 -12.49 -11.45 -3.59
N ALA A 207 -11.25 -11.87 -3.34
CA ALA A 207 -10.07 -11.03 -3.55
C ALA A 207 -9.92 -10.58 -5.02
N ALA A 208 -10.34 -11.43 -5.97
CA ALA A 208 -10.25 -11.15 -7.39
C ALA A 208 -11.39 -10.26 -7.91
N LEU A 209 -12.62 -10.41 -7.40
CA LEU A 209 -13.83 -9.93 -8.05
C LEU A 209 -14.70 -8.99 -7.21
N ALA A 210 -14.71 -9.08 -5.87
CA ALA A 210 -15.68 -8.36 -5.05
C ALA A 210 -15.66 -6.83 -5.22
N HIS A 211 -14.51 -6.27 -5.60
CA HIS A 211 -14.32 -4.84 -5.77
C HIS A 211 -14.19 -4.41 -7.25
N GLU A 212 -14.46 -5.32 -8.20
CA GLU A 212 -14.49 -4.97 -9.61
C GLU A 212 -15.76 -4.17 -9.92
N LYS A 213 -15.59 -3.08 -10.69
CA LYS A 213 -16.68 -2.14 -11.03
C LYS A 213 -17.47 -2.54 -12.26
N THR A 214 -16.88 -3.40 -13.05
CA THR A 214 -17.52 -4.02 -14.21
C THR A 214 -17.80 -5.47 -13.92
N GLU A 215 -18.90 -5.97 -14.43
CA GLU A 215 -19.19 -7.39 -14.37
C GLU A 215 -18.15 -8.17 -15.14
N GLN A 216 -17.59 -9.19 -14.51
CA GLN A 216 -16.65 -10.12 -15.12
C GLN A 216 -17.17 -11.53 -14.94
N PHE A 217 -17.26 -12.25 -16.05
CA PHE A 217 -17.53 -13.67 -16.02
C PHE A 217 -16.23 -14.45 -16.17
N ARG A 218 -15.96 -15.32 -15.21
CA ARG A 218 -14.74 -16.13 -15.13
C ARG A 218 -15.09 -17.60 -15.09
N ILE A 219 -14.17 -18.43 -15.59
CA ILE A 219 -14.28 -19.87 -15.48
C ILE A 219 -12.99 -20.42 -14.86
N LEU A 220 -13.19 -21.21 -13.83
CA LEU A 220 -12.14 -22.00 -13.20
C LEU A 220 -12.20 -23.39 -13.81
N PHE A 221 -11.15 -23.76 -14.53
CA PHE A 221 -11.01 -25.06 -15.19
C PHE A 221 -10.29 -26.03 -14.26
N LEU A 222 -10.86 -27.21 -14.03
CA LEU A 222 -10.37 -28.19 -13.07
C LEU A 222 -10.02 -29.51 -13.77
N ASP A 223 -8.95 -30.15 -13.30
CA ASP A 223 -8.60 -31.50 -13.69
C ASP A 223 -9.51 -32.56 -13.02
N ARG A 224 -9.25 -33.84 -13.31
CA ARG A 224 -9.98 -34.96 -12.71
C ARG A 224 -9.81 -35.10 -11.18
N LYS A 225 -8.78 -34.47 -10.61
CA LYS A 225 -8.55 -34.40 -9.17
C LYS A 225 -9.11 -33.13 -8.53
N ASN A 226 -9.83 -32.32 -9.33
CA ASN A 226 -10.35 -31.02 -8.94
C ASN A 226 -9.26 -30.00 -8.59
N VAL A 227 -8.07 -30.13 -9.17
CA VAL A 227 -7.00 -29.14 -9.07
C VAL A 227 -7.19 -28.09 -10.16
N LEU A 228 -6.98 -26.82 -9.83
CA LEU A 228 -7.13 -25.70 -10.76
C LEU A 228 -6.07 -25.76 -11.86
N ILE A 229 -6.52 -25.93 -13.11
CA ILE A 229 -5.68 -25.89 -14.33
C ILE A 229 -5.49 -24.45 -14.77
N ALA A 230 -6.60 -23.71 -14.87
CA ALA A 230 -6.62 -22.34 -15.35
C ALA A 230 -7.78 -21.55 -14.73
N ASP A 231 -7.59 -20.25 -14.59
CA ASP A 231 -8.59 -19.26 -14.24
C ASP A 231 -8.61 -18.21 -15.35
N GLU A 232 -9.69 -18.17 -16.10
CA GLU A 232 -9.78 -17.31 -17.28
C GLU A 232 -11.01 -16.42 -17.23
N VAL A 233 -10.77 -15.13 -17.46
CA VAL A 233 -11.85 -14.18 -17.70
C VAL A 233 -12.37 -14.40 -19.10
N GLN A 234 -13.60 -14.89 -19.22
CA GLN A 234 -14.26 -15.09 -20.52
C GLN A 234 -14.76 -13.77 -21.07
N GLN A 235 -15.23 -12.91 -20.19
CA GLN A 235 -15.78 -11.64 -20.62
C GLN A 235 -15.68 -10.56 -19.52
N ARG A 236 -15.56 -9.29 -19.99
CA ARG A 236 -15.71 -8.06 -19.20
C ARG A 236 -16.71 -7.18 -19.91
N GLY A 237 -17.81 -6.83 -19.26
CA GLY A 237 -18.87 -6.02 -19.85
C GLY A 237 -19.32 -4.86 -18.99
N THR A 238 -20.02 -3.92 -19.60
CA THR A 238 -20.86 -2.93 -18.90
C THR A 238 -22.21 -3.57 -18.57
N ILE A 239 -22.89 -3.04 -17.60
CA ILE A 239 -24.08 -3.44 -16.82
C ILE A 239 -25.21 -4.20 -17.57
N ASP A 240 -25.26 -4.19 -18.90
CA ASP A 240 -26.29 -4.85 -19.71
C ASP A 240 -25.67 -5.91 -20.64
N HIS A 241 -25.87 -7.18 -20.24
CA HIS A 241 -25.71 -8.39 -21.04
C HIS A 241 -24.40 -8.60 -21.78
N THR A 242 -23.55 -9.31 -21.14
CA THR A 242 -22.39 -9.87 -21.79
C THR A 242 -22.68 -11.33 -22.12
N PRO A 243 -23.00 -11.70 -23.39
CA PRO A 243 -23.32 -13.06 -23.72
C PRO A 243 -22.11 -13.97 -23.54
N VAL A 244 -22.20 -14.93 -22.64
CA VAL A 244 -21.25 -16.04 -22.55
C VAL A 244 -21.76 -17.14 -23.44
N TYR A 245 -20.99 -17.49 -24.47
CA TYR A 245 -21.39 -18.53 -25.42
C TYR A 245 -20.99 -19.92 -24.92
N PRO A 246 -21.93 -20.84 -24.62
CA PRO A 246 -21.63 -22.19 -24.14
C PRO A 246 -20.60 -22.94 -25.01
N ARG A 247 -20.67 -22.77 -26.34
CA ARG A 247 -19.73 -23.37 -27.29
C ARG A 247 -18.27 -22.94 -27.03
N GLU A 248 -18.01 -21.68 -26.70
CA GLU A 248 -16.65 -21.18 -26.44
C GLU A 248 -16.14 -21.70 -25.09
N VAL A 249 -17.02 -21.77 -24.08
CA VAL A 249 -16.72 -22.36 -22.78
C VAL A 249 -16.27 -23.82 -22.93
N VAL A 250 -17.06 -24.59 -23.63
CA VAL A 250 -16.80 -26.01 -23.83
C VAL A 250 -15.55 -26.23 -24.71
N LYS A 251 -15.40 -25.48 -25.78
CA LYS A 251 -14.19 -25.51 -26.62
C LYS A 251 -12.93 -25.26 -25.79
N ARG A 252 -12.98 -24.26 -24.90
CA ARG A 252 -11.85 -23.94 -24.04
C ARG A 252 -11.59 -25.03 -23.01
N ALA A 253 -12.62 -25.60 -22.41
CA ALA A 253 -12.51 -26.70 -21.46
C ALA A 253 -11.85 -27.93 -22.11
N LEU A 254 -12.24 -28.29 -23.33
CA LEU A 254 -11.62 -29.37 -24.08
C LEU A 254 -10.14 -29.08 -24.40
N ALA A 255 -9.81 -27.85 -24.82
CA ALA A 255 -8.43 -27.46 -25.12
C ALA A 255 -7.52 -27.55 -23.89
N LEU A 256 -8.06 -27.34 -22.70
CA LEU A 256 -7.36 -27.46 -21.43
C LEU A 256 -7.41 -28.87 -20.83
N ASN A 257 -8.09 -29.84 -21.46
CA ASN A 257 -8.40 -31.14 -20.89
C ASN A 257 -9.06 -31.05 -19.50
N ALA A 258 -9.90 -30.07 -19.29
CA ALA A 258 -10.62 -29.88 -18.04
C ALA A 258 -11.70 -30.96 -17.88
N ALA A 259 -11.82 -31.53 -16.70
CA ALA A 259 -12.85 -32.48 -16.33
C ALA A 259 -14.06 -31.83 -15.65
N ALA A 260 -13.84 -30.68 -15.03
CA ALA A 260 -14.90 -29.94 -14.37
C ALA A 260 -14.66 -28.41 -14.44
N LEU A 261 -15.73 -27.65 -14.24
CA LEU A 261 -15.74 -26.19 -14.25
C LEU A 261 -16.40 -25.67 -12.98
N ILE A 262 -15.92 -24.50 -12.52
CA ILE A 262 -16.66 -23.63 -11.62
C ILE A 262 -16.83 -22.28 -12.35
N LEU A 263 -18.06 -21.86 -12.48
CA LEU A 263 -18.42 -20.58 -13.05
C LEU A 263 -18.38 -19.52 -11.96
N VAL A 264 -17.89 -18.34 -12.25
CA VAL A 264 -17.81 -17.24 -11.25
C VAL A 264 -18.10 -15.93 -11.96
N HIS A 265 -18.97 -15.13 -11.41
CA HIS A 265 -19.11 -13.73 -11.84
C HIS A 265 -19.32 -12.80 -10.62
N ASN A 266 -19.10 -11.51 -10.81
CA ASN A 266 -19.37 -10.53 -9.78
C ASN A 266 -20.54 -9.65 -10.17
N HIS A 267 -21.27 -9.22 -9.13
CA HIS A 267 -22.25 -8.16 -9.25
C HIS A 267 -21.68 -6.83 -8.72
N PRO A 268 -21.43 -5.83 -9.59
CA PRO A 268 -20.93 -4.50 -9.18
C PRO A 268 -21.87 -3.78 -8.20
N SER A 269 -23.17 -4.11 -8.20
CA SER A 269 -24.15 -3.62 -7.22
C SER A 269 -23.77 -4.00 -5.78
N GLY A 270 -23.02 -5.10 -5.61
CA GLY A 270 -22.63 -5.67 -4.33
C GLY A 270 -23.60 -6.70 -3.76
N ASP A 271 -24.79 -6.88 -4.35
CA ASP A 271 -25.75 -7.94 -3.99
C ASP A 271 -25.41 -9.23 -4.78
N PRO A 272 -25.07 -10.34 -4.12
CA PRO A 272 -24.72 -11.58 -4.81
C PRO A 272 -25.94 -12.40 -5.27
N LYS A 273 -27.15 -11.89 -5.19
CA LYS A 273 -28.33 -12.61 -5.58
C LYS A 273 -28.33 -12.90 -7.09
N PRO A 274 -28.40 -14.19 -7.53
CA PRO A 274 -28.45 -14.54 -8.94
C PRO A 274 -29.68 -13.94 -9.66
N SER A 275 -29.47 -13.46 -10.88
CA SER A 275 -30.54 -13.03 -11.77
C SER A 275 -31.19 -14.22 -12.50
N ARG A 276 -32.27 -13.99 -13.22
CA ARG A 276 -32.89 -15.01 -14.08
C ARG A 276 -31.96 -15.38 -15.23
N ASP A 277 -31.28 -14.42 -15.80
CA ASP A 277 -30.36 -14.59 -16.92
C ASP A 277 -29.13 -15.40 -16.49
N ASP A 278 -28.63 -15.21 -15.25
CA ASP A 278 -27.55 -16.04 -14.68
C ASP A 278 -27.98 -17.51 -14.59
N ILE A 279 -29.24 -17.75 -14.18
CA ILE A 279 -29.77 -19.11 -14.04
C ILE A 279 -29.91 -19.77 -15.42
N GLU A 280 -30.41 -19.05 -16.41
CA GLU A 280 -30.59 -19.56 -17.77
C GLU A 280 -29.25 -19.84 -18.46
N MET A 281 -28.33 -18.89 -18.42
CA MET A 281 -26.95 -19.04 -18.92
C MET A 281 -26.24 -20.24 -18.27
N THR A 282 -26.35 -20.39 -16.95
CA THR A 282 -25.76 -21.53 -16.22
C THR A 282 -26.31 -22.85 -16.71
N ARG A 283 -27.62 -22.93 -16.95
CA ARG A 283 -28.30 -24.14 -17.45
C ARG A 283 -27.82 -24.49 -18.86
N GLU A 284 -27.69 -23.49 -19.75
CA GLU A 284 -27.18 -23.70 -21.09
C GLU A 284 -25.74 -24.20 -21.10
N ILE A 285 -24.86 -23.56 -20.31
CA ILE A 285 -23.45 -23.99 -20.19
C ILE A 285 -23.38 -25.39 -19.63
N ARG A 286 -24.15 -25.70 -18.60
CA ARG A 286 -24.20 -27.02 -17.97
C ARG A 286 -24.62 -28.08 -18.98
N THR A 287 -25.71 -27.87 -19.72
CA THR A 287 -26.20 -28.80 -20.74
C THR A 287 -25.13 -29.09 -21.80
N ALA A 288 -24.44 -28.05 -22.29
CA ALA A 288 -23.40 -28.19 -23.29
C ALA A 288 -22.15 -28.92 -22.73
N ALA A 289 -21.74 -28.64 -21.49
CA ALA A 289 -20.58 -29.25 -20.85
C ALA A 289 -20.82 -30.72 -20.50
N GLU A 290 -21.97 -31.05 -19.90
CA GLU A 290 -22.34 -32.42 -19.52
C GLU A 290 -22.44 -33.35 -20.72
N ALA A 291 -22.92 -32.86 -21.87
CA ALA A 291 -22.95 -33.63 -23.12
C ALA A 291 -21.57 -34.12 -23.60
N LEU A 292 -20.50 -33.48 -23.11
CA LEU A 292 -19.11 -33.83 -23.41
C LEU A 292 -18.35 -34.37 -22.18
N GLY A 293 -19.08 -34.78 -21.14
CA GLY A 293 -18.50 -35.37 -19.92
C GLY A 293 -17.77 -34.37 -19.02
N ILE A 294 -18.03 -33.08 -19.16
CA ILE A 294 -17.45 -32.02 -18.33
C ILE A 294 -18.48 -31.61 -17.26
N SER A 295 -18.15 -31.71 -15.98
CA SER A 295 -19.06 -31.38 -14.88
C SER A 295 -19.04 -29.91 -14.54
N ILE A 296 -20.19 -29.30 -14.21
CA ILE A 296 -20.24 -28.01 -13.54
C ILE A 296 -20.34 -28.24 -12.03
N HIS A 297 -19.29 -27.88 -11.29
CA HIS A 297 -19.30 -28.07 -9.84
C HIS A 297 -20.10 -27.04 -9.09
N ASP A 298 -20.01 -25.79 -9.49
CA ASP A 298 -20.83 -24.71 -8.93
C ASP A 298 -20.83 -23.49 -9.88
N HIS A 299 -21.70 -22.53 -9.57
CA HIS A 299 -21.66 -21.19 -10.09
C HIS A 299 -21.71 -20.21 -8.90
N LEU A 300 -20.66 -19.40 -8.74
CA LEU A 300 -20.52 -18.44 -7.65
C LEU A 300 -20.83 -17.04 -8.16
N VAL A 301 -21.73 -16.34 -7.50
CA VAL A 301 -21.95 -14.91 -7.68
C VAL A 301 -21.28 -14.17 -6.55
N ILE A 302 -20.34 -13.29 -6.87
CA ILE A 302 -19.52 -12.55 -5.89
C ILE A 302 -20.06 -11.13 -5.75
N GLY A 303 -20.48 -10.79 -4.53
CA GLY A 303 -20.83 -9.43 -4.14
C GLY A 303 -19.84 -8.87 -3.11
N ARG A 304 -19.91 -7.57 -2.83
CA ARG A 304 -19.07 -6.94 -1.79
C ARG A 304 -19.36 -7.46 -0.38
N LYS A 305 -20.61 -7.88 -0.11
CA LYS A 305 -21.05 -8.31 1.21
C LYS A 305 -21.11 -9.83 1.38
N GLY A 306 -20.66 -10.57 0.39
CA GLY A 306 -20.71 -12.03 0.44
C GLY A 306 -20.78 -12.65 -0.96
N HIS A 307 -21.18 -13.92 -1.01
CA HIS A 307 -21.35 -14.65 -2.24
C HIS A 307 -22.62 -15.51 -2.21
N ALA A 308 -23.08 -15.89 -3.39
CA ALA A 308 -24.11 -16.92 -3.55
C ALA A 308 -23.54 -18.10 -4.33
N SER A 309 -23.89 -19.31 -3.94
CA SER A 309 -23.57 -20.57 -4.61
C SER A 309 -24.84 -21.14 -5.21
N PHE A 310 -24.85 -21.39 -6.51
CA PHE A 310 -25.98 -22.02 -7.20
C PHE A 310 -26.30 -23.41 -6.65
N ARG A 311 -25.24 -24.17 -6.31
CA ARG A 311 -25.43 -25.48 -5.68
C ARG A 311 -26.12 -25.36 -4.33
N SER A 312 -25.69 -24.43 -3.48
CA SER A 312 -26.31 -24.22 -2.17
C SER A 312 -27.74 -23.70 -2.25
N LEU A 313 -28.07 -23.00 -3.33
CA LEU A 313 -29.43 -22.51 -3.62
C LEU A 313 -30.33 -23.53 -4.34
N GLY A 314 -29.80 -24.71 -4.69
CA GLY A 314 -30.54 -25.75 -5.44
C GLY A 314 -30.86 -25.35 -6.91
N LEU A 315 -30.01 -24.52 -7.52
CA LEU A 315 -30.15 -24.01 -8.88
C LEU A 315 -29.30 -24.81 -9.90
N LEU A 316 -28.42 -25.70 -9.40
CA LEU A 316 -27.57 -26.60 -10.19
C LEU A 316 -28.01 -28.04 -10.08
#